data_92d8d34642c813ab3543c605a3d0f0eb
#
_entry.id   92d8d34642c813ab3543c605a3d0f0eb
#
_cell.length_a   1.000
_cell.length_b   1.000
_cell.length_c   1.000
_cell.angle_alpha   90.00
_cell.angle_beta   90.00
_cell.angle_gamma   90.00
#
_symmetry.space_group_name_H-M   'P 1'
#
loop_
_entity.id
_entity.type
_entity.pdbx_description
1 polymer ?
#
loop_
_entity_poly.entity_id
_entity_poly.type
_entity_poly.pdbx_seq_one_letter_code
_entity_poly.pdbx_strand_id
1 'polypeptide(L)'
;GMGAVDTSVTVMGQKLARPFYCSPTALQRLFHHQGERAVAAAAAKYGTMFGVSSLGTTSLEELRKAHDTPQVYQFYFHKDRGLNRAMLQRAKDARVEIMMLTVDSITGGNRERDLRTGFSIPFRLTLAGMLQFAIKPMWGINYATHERFRLPQLDEHVDMGGGALSIGRYFTEMLDPSMNWDVVGEMVRAWHGLFCMKGMLRVEGVQRSGEIECTGLA
;
A
#
# COMPACT_ATOMS: atom_id res chain seq x y z
N GLY A 1 18.29 37.42 11.73
CA GLY A 1 17.37 36.29 11.90
C GLY A 1 17.23 35.58 10.55
N MET A 2 17.19 34.25 10.52
CA MET A 2 16.91 33.51 9.29
C MET A 2 15.46 33.80 8.89
N GLY A 3 15.25 34.17 7.61
CA GLY A 3 13.91 34.31 7.04
C GLY A 3 13.19 32.96 6.96
N ALA A 4 12.00 32.93 6.38
CA ALA A 4 11.27 31.68 6.15
C ALA A 4 12.10 30.71 5.28
N VAL A 5 12.22 29.45 5.73
CA VAL A 5 12.91 28.41 4.97
C VAL A 5 11.90 27.78 4.01
N ASP A 6 12.19 27.81 2.70
CA ASP A 6 11.43 27.06 1.72
C ASP A 6 11.86 25.60 1.76
N THR A 7 10.93 24.69 2.12
CA THR A 7 11.13 23.25 2.16
C THR A 7 10.46 22.52 1.00
N SER A 8 9.92 23.28 0.02
CA SER A 8 9.24 22.68 -1.14
C SER A 8 10.22 21.88 -2.01
N VAL A 9 9.71 20.83 -2.63
CA VAL A 9 10.46 19.96 -3.54
C VAL A 9 9.53 19.42 -4.62
N THR A 10 10.08 19.13 -5.78
CA THR A 10 9.37 18.40 -6.85
C THR A 10 9.88 16.97 -6.90
N VAL A 11 8.99 16.01 -6.65
CA VAL A 11 9.30 14.58 -6.69
C VAL A 11 8.39 13.91 -7.71
N MET A 12 8.96 13.22 -8.70
CA MET A 12 8.21 12.56 -9.78
C MET A 12 7.12 13.49 -10.36
N GLY A 13 7.49 14.71 -10.73
CA GLY A 13 6.58 15.70 -11.30
C GLY A 13 5.56 16.32 -10.33
N GLN A 14 5.48 15.85 -9.09
CA GLN A 14 4.56 16.36 -8.08
C GLN A 14 5.25 17.41 -7.20
N LYS A 15 4.67 18.62 -7.15
CA LYS A 15 5.16 19.68 -6.27
C LYS A 15 4.67 19.47 -4.85
N LEU A 16 5.59 19.29 -3.92
CA LEU A 16 5.31 19.06 -2.52
C LEU A 16 5.77 20.28 -1.70
N ALA A 17 4.98 20.67 -0.72
CA ALA A 17 5.35 21.75 0.21
C ALA A 17 6.45 21.31 1.20
N ARG A 18 6.70 20.02 1.32
CA ARG A 18 7.66 19.43 2.26
C ARG A 18 8.41 18.25 1.64
N PRO A 19 9.71 18.02 1.97
CA PRO A 19 10.55 17.00 1.35
C PRO A 19 10.32 15.60 1.93
N PHE A 20 9.07 15.22 2.14
CA PHE A 20 8.66 13.88 2.57
C PHE A 20 7.26 13.55 2.07
N TYR A 21 6.90 12.29 2.08
CA TYR A 21 5.54 11.81 1.78
C TYR A 21 5.11 10.73 2.78
N CYS A 22 3.81 10.49 2.88
CA CYS A 22 3.27 9.42 3.72
C CYS A 22 3.40 8.09 2.99
N SER A 23 4.30 7.23 3.47
CA SER A 23 4.60 5.92 2.86
C SER A 23 3.38 4.99 2.85
N PRO A 24 3.25 4.11 1.84
CA PRO A 24 2.15 3.14 1.77
C PRO A 24 2.23 2.15 2.94
N THR A 25 1.17 2.08 3.73
CA THR A 25 1.03 1.18 4.87
C THR A 25 -0.25 0.39 4.74
N ALA A 26 -0.15 -0.93 4.91
CA ALA A 26 -1.28 -1.83 4.85
C ALA A 26 -2.17 -1.74 6.11
N LEU A 27 -3.46 -2.07 5.97
CA LEU A 27 -4.37 -2.34 7.08
C LEU A 27 -4.52 -1.20 8.10
N GLN A 28 -4.50 0.03 7.68
CA GLN A 28 -4.48 1.17 8.62
C GLN A 28 -5.74 1.23 9.51
N ARG A 29 -6.92 0.81 9.02
CA ARG A 29 -8.14 0.75 9.83
C ARG A 29 -8.14 -0.34 10.90
N LEU A 30 -7.18 -1.26 10.85
CA LEU A 30 -6.93 -2.17 11.95
C LEU A 30 -6.43 -1.44 13.21
N PHE A 31 -5.69 -0.36 13.02
CA PHE A 31 -5.10 0.43 14.10
C PHE A 31 -6.04 1.54 14.59
N HIS A 32 -6.70 2.21 13.65
CA HIS A 32 -7.64 3.28 13.94
C HIS A 32 -8.76 3.33 12.88
N HIS A 33 -10.01 3.58 13.26
CA HIS A 33 -11.17 3.53 12.36
C HIS A 33 -11.06 4.46 11.13
N GLN A 34 -10.38 5.58 11.27
CA GLN A 34 -10.18 6.50 10.14
C GLN A 34 -9.09 6.01 9.16
N GLY A 35 -8.10 5.23 9.63
CA GLY A 35 -7.06 4.65 8.79
C GLY A 35 -6.48 5.57 7.73
N GLU A 36 -6.50 5.12 6.47
CA GLU A 36 -6.01 5.87 5.32
C GLU A 36 -6.71 7.22 5.11
N ARG A 37 -7.97 7.37 5.53
CA ARG A 37 -8.72 8.63 5.45
C ARG A 37 -8.04 9.74 6.24
N ALA A 38 -7.60 9.44 7.46
CA ALA A 38 -6.90 10.42 8.30
C ALA A 38 -5.52 10.79 7.75
N VAL A 39 -4.80 9.81 7.19
CA VAL A 39 -3.48 10.05 6.59
C VAL A 39 -3.60 10.87 5.31
N ALA A 40 -4.58 10.55 4.44
CA ALA A 40 -4.84 11.32 3.24
C ALA A 40 -5.25 12.78 3.55
N ALA A 41 -6.08 12.97 4.58
CA ALA A 41 -6.45 14.31 5.05
C ALA A 41 -5.23 15.10 5.55
N ALA A 42 -4.35 14.45 6.29
CA ALA A 42 -3.11 15.08 6.76
C ALA A 42 -2.16 15.39 5.59
N ALA A 43 -2.00 14.47 4.64
CA ALA A 43 -1.17 14.68 3.46
C ALA A 43 -1.67 15.89 2.65
N ALA A 44 -2.96 15.97 2.39
CA ALA A 44 -3.60 17.11 1.71
C ALA A 44 -3.39 18.41 2.48
N LYS A 45 -3.66 18.41 3.80
CA LYS A 45 -3.49 19.58 4.66
C LYS A 45 -2.07 20.16 4.64
N TYR A 46 -1.07 19.30 4.60
CA TYR A 46 0.34 19.71 4.67
C TYR A 46 1.03 19.75 3.30
N GLY A 47 0.30 19.56 2.21
CA GLY A 47 0.80 19.67 0.84
C GLY A 47 1.87 18.63 0.49
N THR A 48 1.62 17.35 0.87
CA THR A 48 2.53 16.24 0.53
C THR A 48 1.78 15.11 -0.16
N MET A 49 2.49 14.08 -0.64
CA MET A 49 1.89 12.91 -1.28
C MET A 49 1.44 11.86 -0.25
N PHE A 50 0.48 11.05 -0.64
CA PHE A 50 0.05 9.88 0.12
C PHE A 50 0.23 8.58 -0.68
N GLY A 51 0.99 7.64 -0.10
CA GLY A 51 1.13 6.28 -0.61
C GLY A 51 -0.02 5.39 -0.15
N VAL A 52 -0.80 4.90 -1.09
CA VAL A 52 -1.90 3.96 -0.84
C VAL A 52 -1.42 2.54 -1.14
N SER A 53 -1.54 1.65 -0.16
CA SER A 53 -1.18 0.24 -0.33
C SER A 53 -2.28 -0.55 -1.04
N SER A 54 -1.92 -1.53 -1.85
CA SER A 54 -2.87 -2.52 -2.37
C SER A 54 -3.57 -3.34 -1.28
N LEU A 55 -2.98 -3.39 -0.08
CA LEU A 55 -3.59 -3.93 1.13
C LEU A 55 -4.18 -2.81 2.02
N GLY A 56 -4.50 -1.67 1.42
CA GLY A 56 -5.19 -0.58 2.10
C GLY A 56 -6.64 -0.94 2.40
N THR A 57 -7.16 -0.37 3.47
CA THR A 57 -8.51 -0.62 3.98
C THR A 57 -9.54 0.43 3.53
N THR A 58 -9.10 1.38 2.72
CA THR A 58 -9.93 2.41 2.07
C THR A 58 -9.60 2.40 0.57
N SER A 59 -10.62 2.54 -0.28
CA SER A 59 -10.42 2.47 -1.73
C SER A 59 -9.74 3.70 -2.31
N LEU A 60 -9.05 3.53 -3.44
CA LEU A 60 -8.41 4.62 -4.18
C LEU A 60 -9.41 5.72 -4.55
N GLU A 61 -10.58 5.30 -5.01
CA GLU A 61 -11.67 6.18 -5.45
C GLU A 61 -12.22 7.02 -4.29
N GLU A 62 -12.41 6.38 -3.12
CA GLU A 62 -12.88 7.07 -1.92
C GLU A 62 -11.86 8.13 -1.47
N LEU A 63 -10.59 7.77 -1.42
CA LEU A 63 -9.51 8.68 -1.03
C LEU A 63 -9.37 9.84 -2.01
N ARG A 64 -9.46 9.58 -3.33
CA ARG A 64 -9.41 10.62 -4.36
C ARG A 64 -10.60 11.57 -4.28
N LYS A 65 -11.80 11.04 -4.02
CA LYS A 65 -13.00 11.86 -3.87
C LYS A 65 -12.96 12.76 -2.63
N ALA A 66 -12.35 12.26 -1.56
CA ALA A 66 -12.30 12.96 -0.28
C ALA A 66 -11.21 14.04 -0.22
N HIS A 67 -10.08 13.83 -0.88
CA HIS A 67 -8.90 14.68 -0.75
C HIS A 67 -8.17 14.86 -2.08
N ASP A 68 -7.92 16.13 -2.43
CA ASP A 68 -7.09 16.49 -3.58
C ASP A 68 -5.61 16.51 -3.14
N THR A 69 -4.99 15.35 -3.14
CA THR A 69 -3.56 15.18 -2.86
C THR A 69 -2.96 14.16 -3.83
N PRO A 70 -1.73 14.36 -4.33
CA PRO A 70 -1.08 13.38 -5.19
C PRO A 70 -0.99 12.02 -4.50
N GLN A 71 -1.39 10.97 -5.23
CA GLN A 71 -1.41 9.61 -4.74
C GLN A 71 -0.36 8.74 -5.43
N VAL A 72 0.30 7.91 -4.63
CA VAL A 72 1.18 6.83 -5.09
C VAL A 72 0.47 5.52 -4.77
N TYR A 73 0.15 4.71 -5.77
CA TYR A 73 -0.45 3.41 -5.54
C TYR A 73 0.61 2.32 -5.52
N GLN A 74 0.84 1.74 -4.33
CA GLN A 74 1.77 0.64 -4.16
C GLN A 74 1.04 -0.69 -4.34
N PHE A 75 1.58 -1.55 -5.18
CA PHE A 75 1.04 -2.88 -5.40
C PHE A 75 2.15 -3.94 -5.49
N TYR A 76 1.72 -5.20 -5.40
CA TYR A 76 2.55 -6.37 -5.61
C TYR A 76 2.16 -7.05 -6.91
N PHE A 77 3.09 -7.75 -7.52
CA PHE A 77 2.82 -8.49 -8.74
C PHE A 77 2.20 -9.86 -8.42
N HIS A 78 1.02 -10.13 -8.95
CA HIS A 78 0.26 -11.34 -8.68
C HIS A 78 0.42 -12.37 -9.80
N LYS A 79 0.26 -13.66 -9.44
CA LYS A 79 0.18 -14.76 -10.42
C LYS A 79 -0.97 -14.57 -11.41
N ASP A 80 -2.09 -14.06 -10.92
CA ASP A 80 -3.23 -13.70 -11.76
C ASP A 80 -2.95 -12.41 -12.54
N ARG A 81 -2.72 -12.58 -13.83
CA ARG A 81 -2.49 -11.45 -14.76
C ARG A 81 -3.73 -10.59 -14.98
N GLY A 82 -4.91 -11.18 -14.81
CA GLY A 82 -6.18 -10.46 -14.84
C GLY A 82 -6.27 -9.47 -13.70
N LEU A 83 -5.95 -9.92 -12.49
CA LEU A 83 -5.89 -9.07 -11.31
C LEU A 83 -4.89 -7.91 -11.48
N ASN A 84 -3.67 -8.19 -11.99
CA ASN A 84 -2.70 -7.13 -12.24
C ASN A 84 -3.23 -6.05 -13.18
N ARG A 85 -3.87 -6.46 -14.28
CA ARG A 85 -4.48 -5.51 -15.25
C ARG A 85 -5.65 -4.73 -14.63
N ALA A 86 -6.50 -5.40 -13.85
CA ALA A 86 -7.61 -4.76 -13.16
C ALA A 86 -7.12 -3.70 -12.16
N MET A 87 -6.08 -4.01 -11.38
CA MET A 87 -5.48 -3.06 -10.44
C MET A 87 -4.87 -1.84 -11.15
N LEU A 88 -4.16 -2.05 -12.27
CA LEU A 88 -3.65 -0.95 -13.08
C LEU A 88 -4.80 -0.09 -13.63
N GLN A 89 -5.84 -0.71 -14.18
CA GLN A 89 -6.98 0.02 -14.74
C GLN A 89 -7.70 0.82 -13.66
N ARG A 90 -7.95 0.21 -12.50
CA ARG A 90 -8.58 0.87 -11.37
C ARG A 90 -7.77 2.08 -10.88
N ALA A 91 -6.44 1.96 -10.82
CA ALA A 91 -5.59 3.08 -10.45
C ALA A 91 -5.65 4.23 -11.48
N LYS A 92 -5.76 3.92 -12.78
CA LYS A 92 -5.99 4.92 -13.84
C LYS A 92 -7.34 5.62 -13.68
N ASP A 93 -8.40 4.85 -13.46
CA ASP A 93 -9.75 5.39 -13.30
C ASP A 93 -9.86 6.29 -12.06
N ALA A 94 -9.14 5.94 -10.99
CA ALA A 94 -8.97 6.77 -9.80
C ALA A 94 -8.01 7.95 -9.99
N ARG A 95 -7.41 8.12 -11.16
CA ARG A 95 -6.46 9.19 -11.49
C ARG A 95 -5.26 9.25 -10.54
N VAL A 96 -4.73 8.09 -10.20
CA VAL A 96 -3.49 7.99 -9.43
C VAL A 96 -2.32 8.52 -10.25
N GLU A 97 -1.48 9.35 -9.68
CA GLU A 97 -0.36 9.98 -10.39
C GLU A 97 0.82 9.03 -10.58
N ILE A 98 1.09 8.20 -9.58
CA ILE A 98 2.31 7.37 -9.56
C ILE A 98 1.95 5.93 -9.21
N MET A 99 2.35 4.99 -10.05
CA MET A 99 2.32 3.57 -9.75
C MET A 99 3.63 3.14 -9.09
N MET A 100 3.56 2.37 -8.01
CA MET A 100 4.74 1.87 -7.30
C MET A 100 4.67 0.34 -7.17
N LEU A 101 5.53 -0.34 -7.92
CA LEU A 101 5.67 -1.80 -7.85
C LEU A 101 6.69 -2.21 -6.79
N THR A 102 6.29 -3.06 -5.85
CA THR A 102 7.22 -3.64 -4.87
C THR A 102 7.86 -4.90 -5.44
N VAL A 103 9.20 -4.93 -5.49
CA VAL A 103 9.99 -5.99 -6.15
C VAL A 103 10.84 -6.82 -5.18
N ASP A 104 10.90 -6.47 -3.91
CA ASP A 104 11.67 -7.15 -2.87
C ASP A 104 10.88 -8.19 -2.05
N SER A 105 9.60 -8.37 -2.35
CA SER A 105 8.70 -9.21 -1.55
C SER A 105 8.15 -10.38 -2.38
N ILE A 106 9.02 -11.32 -2.71
CA ILE A 106 8.66 -12.56 -3.45
C ILE A 106 8.07 -13.65 -2.54
N THR A 107 8.31 -13.56 -1.23
CA THR A 107 7.79 -14.50 -0.23
C THR A 107 7.31 -13.74 1.01
N GLY A 108 6.42 -14.36 1.78
CA GLY A 108 5.99 -13.82 3.06
C GLY A 108 7.16 -13.73 4.04
N GLY A 109 7.30 -12.56 4.69
CA GLY A 109 8.33 -12.36 5.72
C GLY A 109 8.09 -13.25 6.94
N ASN A 110 9.16 -13.78 7.52
CA ASN A 110 9.11 -14.53 8.77
C ASN A 110 8.92 -13.57 9.95
N ARG A 111 7.67 -13.25 10.27
CA ARG A 111 7.31 -12.36 11.39
C ARG A 111 7.27 -13.16 12.70
N GLU A 112 8.42 -13.42 13.28
CA GLU A 112 8.55 -14.24 14.49
C GLU A 112 7.65 -13.80 15.65
N ARG A 113 7.47 -12.48 15.82
CA ARG A 113 6.60 -11.94 16.86
C ARG A 113 5.14 -12.35 16.64
N ASP A 114 4.65 -12.28 15.41
CA ASP A 114 3.28 -12.67 15.07
C ASP A 114 3.08 -14.18 15.30
N LEU A 115 4.07 -14.98 14.93
CA LEU A 115 4.06 -16.42 15.20
C LEU A 115 4.03 -16.74 16.69
N ARG A 116 4.88 -16.07 17.50
CA ARG A 116 4.96 -16.28 18.97
C ARG A 116 3.70 -15.81 19.69
N THR A 117 3.08 -14.73 19.23
CA THR A 117 1.86 -14.19 19.86
C THR A 117 0.58 -14.80 19.31
N GLY A 118 0.66 -15.64 18.27
CA GLY A 118 -0.51 -16.20 17.61
C GLY A 118 -1.34 -15.14 16.86
N PHE A 119 -0.71 -14.00 16.51
CA PHE A 119 -1.39 -12.96 15.76
C PHE A 119 -1.77 -13.47 14.37
N SER A 120 -3.02 -13.32 14.02
CA SER A 120 -3.55 -13.71 12.69
C SER A 120 -4.61 -12.70 12.23
N ILE A 121 -4.80 -12.59 10.92
CA ILE A 121 -5.92 -11.85 10.35
C ILE A 121 -6.72 -12.83 9.50
N PRO A 122 -8.01 -13.04 9.86
CA PRO A 122 -8.73 -12.45 10.99
C PRO A 122 -8.21 -12.96 12.33
N PHE A 123 -8.52 -12.16 13.36
CA PHE A 123 -8.10 -12.47 14.73
C PHE A 123 -8.71 -13.79 15.21
N ARG A 124 -7.86 -14.64 15.73
CA ARG A 124 -8.29 -15.75 16.59
C ARG A 124 -8.32 -15.26 18.02
N LEU A 125 -9.52 -15.16 18.61
CA LEU A 125 -9.68 -14.76 19.99
C LEU A 125 -9.25 -15.90 20.92
N THR A 126 -8.01 -15.84 21.37
CA THR A 126 -7.51 -16.67 22.46
C THR A 126 -7.73 -15.95 23.81
N LEU A 127 -7.76 -16.68 24.93
CA LEU A 127 -7.86 -16.06 26.27
C LEU A 127 -6.76 -15.03 26.51
N ALA A 128 -5.52 -15.35 26.12
CA ALA A 128 -4.39 -14.43 26.20
C ALA A 128 -4.59 -13.19 25.31
N GLY A 129 -5.12 -13.37 24.10
CA GLY A 129 -5.46 -12.28 23.18
C GLY A 129 -6.57 -11.38 23.76
N MET A 130 -7.62 -11.97 24.33
CA MET A 130 -8.69 -11.20 25.00
C MET A 130 -8.17 -10.36 26.17
N LEU A 131 -7.28 -10.89 26.98
CA LEU A 131 -6.64 -10.13 28.05
C LEU A 131 -5.79 -8.97 27.52
N GLN A 132 -5.06 -9.18 26.44
CA GLN A 132 -4.28 -8.12 25.79
C GLN A 132 -5.19 -7.01 25.22
N PHE A 133 -6.36 -7.35 24.69
CA PHE A 133 -7.34 -6.36 24.25
C PHE A 133 -8.01 -5.64 25.41
N ALA A 134 -8.26 -6.32 26.51
CA ALA A 134 -8.88 -5.74 27.73
C ALA A 134 -8.03 -4.60 28.31
N ILE A 135 -6.70 -4.68 28.22
CA ILE A 135 -5.81 -3.59 28.68
C ILE A 135 -5.71 -2.42 27.68
N LYS A 136 -6.36 -2.50 26.53
CA LYS A 136 -6.43 -1.45 25.50
C LYS A 136 -7.90 -1.11 25.15
N PRO A 137 -8.71 -0.69 26.14
CA PRO A 137 -10.15 -0.55 25.96
C PRO A 137 -10.53 0.44 24.85
N MET A 138 -9.78 1.53 24.70
CA MET A 138 -10.05 2.53 23.67
C MET A 138 -9.90 1.96 22.26
N TRP A 139 -8.90 1.10 22.03
CA TRP A 139 -8.76 0.40 20.75
C TRP A 139 -9.91 -0.60 20.55
N GLY A 140 -10.27 -1.36 21.58
CA GLY A 140 -11.36 -2.34 21.51
C GLY A 140 -12.72 -1.69 21.23
N ILE A 141 -13.04 -0.59 21.88
CA ILE A 141 -14.25 0.20 21.64
C ILE A 141 -14.23 0.75 20.19
N ASN A 142 -13.12 1.35 19.78
CA ASN A 142 -12.97 1.88 18.45
C ASN A 142 -13.20 0.80 17.36
N TYR A 143 -12.60 -0.38 17.53
CA TYR A 143 -12.76 -1.50 16.60
C TYR A 143 -14.20 -2.08 16.60
N ALA A 144 -14.85 -2.15 17.74
CA ALA A 144 -16.18 -2.74 17.88
C ALA A 144 -17.33 -1.82 17.44
N THR A 145 -17.15 -0.49 17.57
CA THR A 145 -18.19 0.51 17.31
C THR A 145 -18.17 1.08 15.91
N HIS A 146 -17.11 0.83 15.15
CA HIS A 146 -16.99 1.33 13.78
C HIS A 146 -17.11 0.20 12.74
N GLU A 147 -17.34 0.58 11.51
CA GLU A 147 -17.44 -0.32 10.37
C GLU A 147 -16.22 -1.23 10.27
N ARG A 148 -16.45 -2.52 10.05
CA ARG A 148 -15.37 -3.48 9.82
C ARG A 148 -14.63 -3.11 8.54
N PHE A 149 -13.30 -3.16 8.60
CA PHE A 149 -12.48 -2.92 7.42
C PHE A 149 -12.58 -4.09 6.42
N ARG A 150 -12.40 -3.75 5.15
CA ARG A 150 -12.25 -4.68 4.02
C ARG A 150 -10.94 -4.34 3.31
N LEU A 151 -10.60 -5.13 2.29
CA LEU A 151 -9.49 -4.85 1.38
C LEU A 151 -10.06 -4.52 -0.01
N PRO A 152 -10.62 -3.31 -0.19
CA PRO A 152 -11.44 -2.98 -1.35
C PRO A 152 -10.69 -3.07 -2.69
N GLN A 153 -9.36 -3.02 -2.67
CA GLN A 153 -8.54 -3.20 -3.87
C GLN A 153 -8.47 -4.66 -4.34
N LEU A 154 -8.80 -5.62 -3.47
CA LEU A 154 -8.75 -7.05 -3.75
C LEU A 154 -10.12 -7.73 -3.75
N ASP A 155 -11.12 -7.16 -3.08
CA ASP A 155 -12.43 -7.79 -2.81
C ASP A 155 -13.16 -8.29 -4.06
N GLU A 156 -12.98 -7.65 -5.22
CA GLU A 156 -13.66 -8.03 -6.47
C GLU A 156 -13.00 -9.24 -7.17
N HIS A 157 -11.74 -9.54 -6.84
CA HIS A 157 -10.94 -10.54 -7.56
C HIS A 157 -10.47 -11.68 -6.67
N VAL A 158 -10.57 -11.50 -5.38
CA VAL A 158 -10.15 -12.47 -4.38
C VAL A 158 -11.33 -12.74 -3.48
N ASP A 159 -11.88 -13.95 -3.54
CA ASP A 159 -12.86 -14.38 -2.56
C ASP A 159 -12.20 -14.44 -1.18
N MET A 160 -12.26 -13.31 -0.49
CA MET A 160 -11.88 -13.20 0.92
C MET A 160 -12.93 -13.88 1.80
N GLY A 161 -13.83 -14.67 1.16
CA GLY A 161 -15.00 -15.28 1.74
C GLY A 161 -14.74 -16.01 3.04
N GLY A 162 -15.37 -15.55 4.09
CA GLY A 162 -15.60 -16.18 5.41
C GLY A 162 -14.45 -16.87 6.13
N GLY A 163 -13.41 -17.22 5.44
CA GLY A 163 -12.20 -17.89 5.90
C GLY A 163 -10.98 -17.08 5.51
N ALA A 164 -10.62 -16.30 6.39
CA ALA A 164 -9.43 -15.50 6.53
C ALA A 164 -8.24 -15.95 5.71
N LEU A 165 -8.03 -15.34 4.60
CA LEU A 165 -6.72 -15.33 3.99
C LEU A 165 -5.78 -14.59 4.97
N SER A 166 -4.95 -15.31 5.69
CA SER A 166 -3.93 -14.64 6.50
C SER A 166 -3.03 -13.83 5.55
N ILE A 167 -2.55 -12.68 5.97
CA ILE A 167 -1.62 -11.89 5.14
C ILE A 167 -0.42 -12.73 4.71
N GLY A 168 0.08 -13.61 5.56
CA GLY A 168 1.14 -14.54 5.20
C GLY A 168 0.76 -15.46 4.04
N ARG A 169 -0.46 -15.94 4.01
CA ARG A 169 -1.00 -16.78 2.95
C ARG A 169 -1.17 -15.99 1.63
N TYR A 170 -1.63 -14.74 1.70
CA TYR A 170 -1.66 -13.85 0.55
C TYR A 170 -0.27 -13.75 -0.12
N PHE A 171 0.77 -13.44 0.65
CA PHE A 171 2.13 -13.33 0.10
C PHE A 171 2.67 -14.63 -0.47
N THR A 172 2.29 -15.78 0.08
CA THR A 172 2.77 -17.08 -0.38
C THR A 172 2.02 -17.60 -1.60
N GLU A 173 0.70 -17.42 -1.64
CA GLU A 173 -0.17 -18.05 -2.65
C GLU A 173 -0.44 -17.14 -3.85
N MET A 174 -0.55 -15.84 -3.65
CA MET A 174 -1.00 -14.91 -4.69
C MET A 174 0.12 -14.19 -5.42
N LEU A 175 1.25 -13.94 -4.76
CA LEU A 175 2.35 -13.24 -5.40
C LEU A 175 3.10 -14.16 -6.36
N ASP A 176 3.58 -13.58 -7.45
CA ASP A 176 4.34 -14.31 -8.47
C ASP A 176 5.86 -14.18 -8.21
N PRO A 177 6.50 -15.28 -7.80
CA PRO A 177 7.95 -15.29 -7.59
C PRO A 177 8.75 -15.30 -8.90
N SER A 178 8.10 -15.52 -10.04
CA SER A 178 8.73 -15.55 -11.37
C SER A 178 8.81 -14.18 -12.04
N MET A 179 8.43 -13.10 -11.34
CA MET A 179 8.54 -11.74 -11.84
C MET A 179 9.97 -11.46 -12.32
N ASN A 180 10.07 -10.93 -13.53
CA ASN A 180 11.34 -10.59 -14.18
C ASN A 180 11.26 -9.22 -14.87
N TRP A 181 12.35 -8.78 -15.45
CA TRP A 181 12.46 -7.47 -16.08
C TRP A 181 11.52 -7.27 -17.28
N ASP A 182 11.26 -8.31 -18.06
CA ASP A 182 10.38 -8.23 -19.22
C ASP A 182 8.95 -7.92 -18.79
N VAL A 183 8.49 -8.64 -17.77
CA VAL A 183 7.16 -8.45 -17.18
C VAL A 183 7.03 -7.06 -16.54
N VAL A 184 8.06 -6.59 -15.82
CA VAL A 184 8.04 -5.23 -15.26
C VAL A 184 8.00 -4.19 -16.36
N GLY A 185 8.79 -4.37 -17.43
CA GLY A 185 8.76 -3.48 -18.59
C GLY A 185 7.40 -3.44 -19.29
N GLU A 186 6.69 -4.58 -19.38
CA GLU A 186 5.30 -4.60 -19.86
C GLU A 186 4.36 -3.77 -18.98
N MET A 187 4.53 -3.84 -17.66
CA MET A 187 3.71 -3.06 -16.73
C MET A 187 4.00 -1.57 -16.82
N VAL A 188 5.27 -1.17 -16.94
CA VAL A 188 5.66 0.23 -17.14
C VAL A 188 5.01 0.78 -18.39
N ARG A 189 5.10 0.05 -19.52
CA ARG A 189 4.45 0.42 -20.78
C ARG A 189 2.93 0.45 -20.66
N ALA A 190 2.33 -0.52 -19.96
CA ALA A 190 0.88 -0.56 -19.77
C ALA A 190 0.37 0.60 -18.91
N TRP A 191 1.15 1.07 -17.96
CA TRP A 191 0.76 2.20 -17.09
C TRP A 191 0.71 3.52 -17.86
N HIS A 192 1.65 3.79 -18.75
CA HIS A 192 1.78 5.04 -19.50
C HIS A 192 1.85 6.31 -18.62
N GLY A 193 2.53 6.23 -17.50
CA GLY A 193 2.65 7.32 -16.54
C GLY A 193 3.88 7.17 -15.65
N LEU A 194 3.92 7.92 -14.56
CA LEU A 194 5.01 7.84 -13.60
C LEU A 194 5.02 6.49 -12.89
N PHE A 195 6.08 5.73 -13.07
CA PHE A 195 6.23 4.39 -12.51
C PHE A 195 7.46 4.30 -11.62
N CYS A 196 7.26 3.84 -10.39
CA CYS A 196 8.30 3.70 -9.39
C CYS A 196 8.50 2.22 -9.04
N MET A 197 9.75 1.79 -8.90
CA MET A 197 10.08 0.48 -8.34
C MET A 197 10.55 0.64 -6.90
N LYS A 198 9.94 -0.13 -5.99
CA LYS A 198 10.27 -0.13 -4.56
C LYS A 198 11.01 -1.42 -4.21
N GLY A 199 12.15 -1.26 -3.49
CA GLY A 199 12.94 -2.40 -3.00
C GLY A 199 14.12 -2.76 -3.88
N MET A 200 14.67 -1.83 -4.65
CA MET A 200 15.89 -2.04 -5.42
C MET A 200 17.11 -2.00 -4.50
N LEU A 201 17.87 -3.11 -4.45
CA LEU A 201 19.00 -3.29 -3.51
C LEU A 201 20.38 -3.35 -4.19
N ARG A 202 20.43 -3.32 -5.52
CA ARG A 202 21.67 -3.44 -6.29
C ARG A 202 21.79 -2.36 -7.34
N VAL A 203 23.02 -1.92 -7.59
CA VAL A 203 23.35 -0.89 -8.59
C VAL A 203 22.92 -1.32 -10.01
N GLU A 204 23.16 -2.59 -10.36
CA GLU A 204 22.78 -3.14 -11.67
C GLU A 204 21.25 -3.10 -11.88
N GLY A 205 20.49 -3.32 -10.79
CA GLY A 205 19.04 -3.20 -10.82
C GLY A 205 18.59 -1.76 -11.08
N VAL A 206 19.25 -0.79 -10.46
CA VAL A 206 18.98 0.63 -10.68
C VAL A 206 19.26 1.03 -12.14
N GLN A 207 20.39 0.59 -12.70
CA GLN A 207 20.73 0.86 -14.10
C GLN A 207 19.68 0.26 -15.05
N ARG A 208 19.33 -1.00 -14.82
CA ARG A 208 18.35 -1.71 -15.67
C ARG A 208 16.93 -1.14 -15.55
N SER A 209 16.58 -0.56 -14.41
CA SER A 209 15.29 0.13 -14.28
C SER A 209 15.17 1.34 -15.20
N GLY A 210 16.28 2.04 -15.48
CA GLY A 210 16.32 3.11 -16.47
C GLY A 210 16.11 2.61 -17.92
N GLU A 211 16.61 1.42 -18.26
CA GLU A 211 16.44 0.81 -19.58
C GLU A 211 14.97 0.47 -19.90
N ILE A 212 14.17 0.21 -18.89
CA ILE A 212 12.73 -0.07 -19.03
C ILE A 212 11.85 1.17 -18.78
N GLU A 213 12.45 2.36 -18.81
CA GLU A 213 11.76 3.65 -18.66
C GLU A 213 11.05 3.82 -17.29
N CYS A 214 11.56 3.18 -16.24
CA CYS A 214 11.09 3.41 -14.89
C CYS A 214 11.46 4.84 -14.44
N THR A 215 10.48 5.60 -13.94
CA THR A 215 10.64 7.03 -13.67
C THR A 215 11.12 7.34 -12.25
N GLY A 216 11.16 6.35 -11.35
CA GLY A 216 11.62 6.52 -9.98
C GLY A 216 11.92 5.23 -9.25
N LEU A 217 12.66 5.38 -8.14
CA LEU A 217 13.03 4.27 -7.25
C LEU A 217 12.75 4.67 -5.80
N ALA A 218 12.35 3.69 -4.96
CA ALA A 218 12.05 3.86 -3.53
C ALA A 218 12.60 2.69 -2.69
#